data_d282db449b0b16c0ff2273f0490c9393
#
_entry.id   d282db449b0b16c0ff2273f0490c9393
#
_cell.length_a   1.000
_cell.length_b   1.000
_cell.length_c   1.000
_cell.angle_alpha   90.00
_cell.angle_beta   90.00
_cell.angle_gamma   90.00
#
_symmetry.space_group_name_H-M   'P 1'
#
loop_
_entity.id
_entity.type
_entity.pdbx_description
1 polymer ?
#
loop_
_entity_poly.entity_id
_entity_poly.type
_entity_poly.pdbx_seq_one_letter_code
_entity_poly.pdbx_strand_id
1 'polypeptide(L)'
;MKPTKLLLMLTAVICLFVCSCSDDDDLSVANVVYINDNGEASNGADFVAIDSATIYLDHIQYKLSSSEINTVPRNYMFVTGYDKDKFTGNESIVSLISYKGKTYTNYSISNDAFKDCKKLTRLVIPDSLRIVQGSSFRNCTELVSIIVSPANPYLDSRNNCNAVIDTKKNELTCGCKTTVIPNSVVSIGQGAFYGFEWLTSLEIPNSVTSIGGFAYGLCNGLTEIEIPNSVRIIGSRAFAGCRNVTTITIGENVEEIGSYAFNTSSIPQSIHCKAMTPPLCMSGNDIWDGVFDPDAYNLSTLYIPKGTMDAYKNSLNYYKTFSDWGRFKNIIEE
;
A
#
# COMPACT_ATOMS: atom_id res chain seq x y z
N MET A 1 -48.35 29.55 25.66
CA MET A 1 -48.24 29.51 24.18
C MET A 1 -46.85 28.95 23.81
N LYS A 2 -46.82 27.79 23.18
CA LYS A 2 -45.61 27.07 22.77
C LYS A 2 -44.95 27.74 21.56
N PRO A 3 -43.65 27.86 21.44
CA PRO A 3 -42.98 28.07 20.14
C PRO A 3 -42.45 26.73 19.60
N THR A 4 -43.31 26.04 18.93
CA THR A 4 -42.94 24.97 17.98
C THR A 4 -42.99 25.54 16.57
N LYS A 5 -41.93 25.35 15.80
CA LYS A 5 -41.77 25.55 14.35
C LYS A 5 -40.68 26.54 13.96
N LEU A 6 -39.42 26.13 14.14
CA LEU A 6 -38.31 26.64 13.30
C LEU A 6 -37.12 25.66 13.25
N LEU A 7 -37.36 24.35 13.21
CA LEU A 7 -36.28 23.34 13.09
C LEU A 7 -36.58 22.31 12.00
N LEU A 8 -37.26 22.70 10.95
CA LEU A 8 -37.72 21.77 9.90
C LEU A 8 -37.48 22.27 8.47
N MET A 9 -36.48 23.13 8.25
CA MET A 9 -36.14 23.58 6.90
C MET A 9 -34.68 23.49 6.48
N LEU A 10 -33.88 22.67 7.13
CA LEU A 10 -32.49 22.38 6.65
C LEU A 10 -32.25 20.92 6.29
N THR A 11 -33.26 20.08 6.33
CA THR A 11 -33.17 18.65 5.98
C THR A 11 -33.76 18.27 4.61
N ALA A 12 -34.13 19.23 3.79
CA ALA A 12 -34.93 18.98 2.56
C ALA A 12 -34.19 19.21 1.24
N VAL A 13 -32.84 19.26 1.21
CA VAL A 13 -32.11 19.51 -0.05
C VAL A 13 -31.21 18.37 -0.50
N ILE A 14 -31.13 17.25 0.24
CA ILE A 14 -30.27 16.10 -0.14
C ILE A 14 -31.09 14.82 -0.44
N CYS A 15 -32.38 14.93 -0.69
CA CYS A 15 -33.16 13.75 -1.11
C CYS A 15 -33.83 13.99 -2.45
N LEU A 16 -33.09 14.02 -3.53
CA LEU A 16 -33.64 13.86 -4.90
C LEU A 16 -32.50 13.43 -5.83
N PHE A 17 -32.23 12.16 -5.84
CA PHE A 17 -31.79 11.37 -7.01
C PHE A 17 -31.72 9.90 -6.59
N VAL A 18 -32.91 9.33 -6.37
CA VAL A 18 -33.06 7.87 -6.47
C VAL A 18 -33.86 7.65 -7.74
N CYS A 19 -33.20 7.23 -8.77
CA CYS A 19 -33.88 6.65 -9.93
C CYS A 19 -33.11 5.38 -10.34
N SER A 20 -33.71 4.29 -10.00
CA SER A 20 -33.83 2.98 -10.62
C SER A 20 -32.75 2.43 -11.55
N CYS A 21 -32.33 1.21 -11.20
CA CYS A 21 -32.09 0.05 -12.04
C CYS A 21 -30.86 0.05 -12.93
N SER A 22 -29.88 -0.64 -12.47
CA SER A 22 -29.18 -1.78 -13.10
C SER A 22 -27.87 -2.02 -12.34
N ASP A 23 -27.39 -3.23 -12.38
CA ASP A 23 -26.27 -3.82 -11.62
C ASP A 23 -24.88 -3.13 -11.78
N ASP A 24 -24.83 -1.82 -11.93
CA ASP A 24 -23.62 -1.00 -11.88
C ASP A 24 -23.67 -0.13 -10.63
N ASP A 25 -22.78 -0.45 -9.70
CA ASP A 25 -22.59 0.21 -8.41
C ASP A 25 -22.65 1.73 -8.53
N ASP A 26 -23.63 2.36 -7.90
CA ASP A 26 -23.75 3.82 -7.77
C ASP A 26 -22.64 4.34 -6.83
N LEU A 27 -21.44 4.51 -7.39
CA LEU A 27 -20.23 4.98 -6.69
C LEU A 27 -20.26 6.50 -6.41
N SER A 28 -21.34 7.20 -6.75
CA SER A 28 -21.39 8.66 -6.80
C SER A 28 -22.02 9.33 -5.58
N VAL A 29 -22.59 8.59 -4.62
CA VAL A 29 -23.24 9.16 -3.44
C VAL A 29 -22.25 9.24 -2.29
N ALA A 30 -22.02 10.44 -1.74
CA ALA A 30 -21.32 10.62 -0.49
C ALA A 30 -21.99 9.76 0.58
N ASN A 31 -21.32 8.69 1.01
CA ASN A 31 -21.87 7.74 1.98
C ASN A 31 -21.82 8.38 3.38
N VAL A 32 -22.85 9.15 3.71
CA VAL A 32 -23.01 9.85 4.99
C VAL A 32 -23.88 9.03 5.92
N VAL A 33 -23.34 8.65 7.05
CA VAL A 33 -24.08 7.92 8.08
C VAL A 33 -24.32 8.83 9.29
N TYR A 34 -25.59 8.98 9.67
CA TYR A 34 -25.99 9.70 10.89
C TYR A 34 -26.25 8.70 12.02
N ILE A 35 -25.65 8.93 13.17
CA ILE A 35 -25.90 8.16 14.39
C ILE A 35 -26.77 8.98 15.31
N ASN A 36 -27.97 8.50 15.61
CA ASN A 36 -28.90 9.17 16.51
C ASN A 36 -28.49 8.97 17.99
N ASP A 37 -29.23 9.63 18.89
CA ASP A 37 -28.97 9.56 20.35
C ASP A 37 -29.19 8.15 20.93
N ASN A 38 -29.93 7.27 20.23
CA ASN A 38 -30.16 5.89 20.61
C ASN A 38 -29.07 4.95 20.10
N GLY A 39 -28.11 5.45 19.32
CA GLY A 39 -27.05 4.64 18.70
C GLY A 39 -27.47 3.91 17.42
N GLU A 40 -28.53 4.39 16.74
CA GLU A 40 -28.99 3.81 15.48
C GLU A 40 -28.40 4.57 14.29
N ALA A 41 -27.88 3.84 13.32
CA ALA A 41 -27.32 4.40 12.09
C ALA A 41 -28.39 4.61 11.03
N SER A 42 -28.36 5.73 10.32
CA SER A 42 -29.36 6.13 9.30
C SER A 42 -29.45 5.17 8.11
N ASN A 43 -28.39 4.41 7.82
CA ASN A 43 -28.33 3.40 6.78
C ASN A 43 -28.63 1.97 7.26
N GLY A 44 -29.02 1.81 8.53
CA GLY A 44 -29.27 0.51 9.13
C GLY A 44 -27.99 -0.27 9.50
N ALA A 45 -26.83 0.38 9.45
CA ALA A 45 -25.55 -0.23 9.81
C ALA A 45 -25.47 -0.58 11.30
N ASP A 46 -24.80 -1.65 11.64
CA ASP A 46 -24.50 -2.01 13.03
C ASP A 46 -23.53 -1.00 13.64
N PHE A 47 -23.98 -0.26 14.64
CA PHE A 47 -23.18 0.74 15.35
C PHE A 47 -22.85 0.31 16.78
N VAL A 48 -21.57 0.40 17.13
CA VAL A 48 -21.09 0.16 18.52
C VAL A 48 -20.04 1.22 18.87
N ALA A 49 -20.28 1.99 19.94
CA ALA A 49 -19.27 2.86 20.52
C ALA A 49 -18.44 2.08 21.55
N ILE A 50 -17.14 2.03 21.37
CA ILE A 50 -16.20 1.42 22.33
C ILE A 50 -15.84 2.42 23.42
N ASP A 51 -15.52 3.64 23.00
CA ASP A 51 -15.18 4.76 23.90
C ASP A 51 -15.57 6.09 23.23
N SER A 52 -15.12 7.21 23.77
CA SER A 52 -15.41 8.54 23.24
C SER A 52 -14.80 8.84 21.86
N ALA A 53 -13.81 8.05 21.44
CA ALA A 53 -13.02 8.28 20.22
C ALA A 53 -12.96 7.06 19.30
N THR A 54 -13.51 5.92 19.67
CA THR A 54 -13.45 4.67 18.89
C THR A 54 -14.84 4.09 18.71
N ILE A 55 -15.24 3.88 17.48
CA ILE A 55 -16.54 3.30 17.11
C ILE A 55 -16.36 2.15 16.12
N TYR A 56 -17.32 1.22 16.10
CA TYR A 56 -17.54 0.31 14.98
C TYR A 56 -18.79 0.72 14.21
N LEU A 57 -18.70 0.65 12.89
CA LEU A 57 -19.82 0.79 11.97
C LEU A 57 -19.66 -0.28 10.88
N ASP A 58 -20.66 -1.15 10.73
CA ASP A 58 -20.62 -2.31 9.85
C ASP A 58 -19.30 -3.11 9.97
N HIS A 59 -18.92 -3.40 11.22
CA HIS A 59 -17.74 -4.20 11.53
C HIS A 59 -16.38 -3.54 11.22
N ILE A 60 -16.37 -2.32 10.64
CA ILE A 60 -15.16 -1.52 10.45
C ILE A 60 -14.94 -0.62 11.66
N GLN A 61 -13.72 -0.64 12.18
CA GLN A 61 -13.33 0.21 13.30
C GLN A 61 -12.86 1.57 12.82
N TYR A 62 -13.44 2.63 13.37
CA TYR A 62 -13.06 4.00 13.14
C TYR A 62 -12.56 4.66 14.41
N LYS A 63 -11.44 5.36 14.31
CA LYS A 63 -10.94 6.25 15.38
C LYS A 63 -11.28 7.69 15.01
N LEU A 64 -12.00 8.36 15.91
CA LEU A 64 -12.43 9.74 15.75
C LEU A 64 -11.37 10.70 16.34
N SER A 65 -11.08 11.78 15.65
CA SER A 65 -10.15 12.81 16.10
C SER A 65 -10.72 14.19 15.80
N SER A 66 -10.59 15.10 16.76
CA SER A 66 -10.96 16.50 16.59
C SER A 66 -9.70 17.34 16.76
N SER A 67 -9.41 18.21 15.80
CA SER A 67 -8.29 19.15 15.86
C SER A 67 -8.76 20.54 15.43
N GLU A 68 -8.16 21.58 15.98
CA GLU A 68 -8.34 22.94 15.52
C GLU A 68 -7.13 23.36 14.70
N ILE A 69 -7.37 23.76 13.45
CA ILE A 69 -6.35 24.34 12.58
C ILE A 69 -6.86 25.68 12.12
N ASN A 70 -6.18 26.76 12.44
CA ASN A 70 -6.56 28.13 12.11
C ASN A 70 -7.98 28.50 12.58
N THR A 71 -8.35 28.15 13.81
CA THR A 71 -9.65 28.41 14.46
C THR A 71 -10.86 27.71 13.82
N VAL A 72 -10.68 26.87 12.82
CA VAL A 72 -11.74 26.06 12.23
C VAL A 72 -11.63 24.64 12.79
N PRO A 73 -12.64 24.15 13.55
CA PRO A 73 -12.66 22.77 14.00
C PRO A 73 -12.68 21.82 12.81
N ARG A 74 -11.74 20.89 12.77
CA ARG A 74 -11.73 19.81 11.79
C ARG A 74 -11.84 18.48 12.50
N ASN A 75 -12.91 17.77 12.18
CA ASN A 75 -13.13 16.44 12.71
C ASN A 75 -12.80 15.42 11.63
N TYR A 76 -11.87 14.54 11.93
CA TYR A 76 -11.46 13.45 11.05
C TYR A 76 -11.76 12.11 11.70
N MET A 77 -11.95 11.10 10.88
CA MET A 77 -11.94 9.71 11.30
C MET A 77 -10.91 8.93 10.48
N PHE A 78 -10.44 7.83 11.06
CA PHE A 78 -9.43 6.97 10.48
C PHE A 78 -9.92 5.54 10.57
N VAL A 79 -9.83 4.77 9.50
CA VAL A 79 -10.04 3.33 9.55
C VAL A 79 -8.84 2.70 10.23
N THR A 80 -9.03 2.03 11.36
CA THR A 80 -7.96 1.47 12.19
C THR A 80 -8.01 -0.04 12.36
N GLY A 81 -9.14 -0.67 12.01
CA GLY A 81 -9.31 -2.10 12.16
C GLY A 81 -10.68 -2.59 11.68
N TYR A 82 -10.98 -3.84 12.01
CA TYR A 82 -12.26 -4.50 11.70
C TYR A 82 -12.58 -5.55 12.77
N ASP A 83 -13.86 -5.90 12.89
CA ASP A 83 -14.33 -6.98 13.76
C ASP A 83 -14.15 -8.34 13.05
N LYS A 84 -13.17 -9.12 13.48
CA LYS A 84 -12.78 -10.39 12.84
C LYS A 84 -13.91 -11.44 12.82
N ASP A 85 -14.78 -11.40 13.81
CA ASP A 85 -15.81 -12.42 13.99
C ASP A 85 -17.05 -12.14 13.12
N LYS A 86 -17.32 -10.87 12.86
CA LYS A 86 -18.54 -10.42 12.16
C LYS A 86 -18.32 -10.03 10.70
N PHE A 87 -17.08 -9.81 10.28
CA PHE A 87 -16.75 -9.32 8.95
C PHE A 87 -17.21 -10.27 7.83
N THR A 88 -17.88 -9.76 6.80
CA THR A 88 -18.59 -10.59 5.80
C THR A 88 -17.91 -10.70 4.44
N GLY A 89 -17.07 -9.71 4.07
CA GLY A 89 -16.26 -9.85 2.85
C GLY A 89 -16.32 -8.69 1.84
N ASN A 90 -17.50 -8.16 1.55
CA ASN A 90 -17.65 -7.00 0.66
C ASN A 90 -17.90 -5.75 1.50
N GLU A 91 -16.99 -4.79 1.46
CA GLU A 91 -17.08 -3.63 2.33
C GLU A 91 -16.99 -2.31 1.55
N SER A 92 -17.77 -1.35 2.05
CA SER A 92 -17.71 0.05 1.62
C SER A 92 -17.33 0.92 2.80
N ILE A 93 -16.28 1.70 2.65
CA ILE A 93 -15.84 2.64 3.67
C ILE A 93 -16.70 3.90 3.55
N VAL A 94 -17.25 4.37 4.67
CA VAL A 94 -18.09 5.55 4.69
C VAL A 94 -17.28 6.84 4.55
N SER A 95 -17.80 7.82 3.83
CA SER A 95 -17.18 9.14 3.64
C SER A 95 -17.26 9.99 4.89
N LEU A 96 -18.42 10.03 5.51
CA LEU A 96 -18.76 10.94 6.62
C LEU A 96 -19.56 10.18 7.69
N ILE A 97 -19.28 10.47 8.95
CA ILE A 97 -20.11 10.04 10.09
C ILE A 97 -20.52 11.27 10.89
N SER A 98 -21.83 11.41 11.14
CA SER A 98 -22.36 12.40 12.08
C SER A 98 -22.67 11.71 13.42
N TYR A 99 -21.92 12.06 14.46
CA TYR A 99 -22.01 11.43 15.77
C TYR A 99 -21.86 12.47 16.89
N LYS A 100 -22.78 12.46 17.87
CA LYS A 100 -22.83 13.41 18.99
C LYS A 100 -22.69 14.88 18.56
N GLY A 101 -23.46 15.27 17.55
CA GLY A 101 -23.49 16.65 17.04
C GLY A 101 -22.24 17.09 16.27
N LYS A 102 -21.31 16.18 15.96
CA LYS A 102 -20.12 16.45 15.15
C LYS A 102 -20.13 15.61 13.89
N THR A 103 -19.68 16.17 12.78
CA THR A 103 -19.47 15.43 11.53
C THR A 103 -17.99 15.16 11.36
N TYR A 104 -17.64 13.89 11.17
CA TYR A 104 -16.28 13.40 10.95
C TYR A 104 -16.11 12.97 9.50
N THR A 105 -15.05 13.46 8.85
CA THR A 105 -14.68 13.08 7.48
C THR A 105 -13.63 11.98 7.51
N ASN A 106 -13.82 10.93 6.71
CA ASN A 106 -12.82 9.87 6.61
C ASN A 106 -11.57 10.41 5.91
N TYR A 107 -10.43 10.26 6.57
CA TYR A 107 -9.16 10.81 6.11
C TYR A 107 -8.21 9.75 5.60
N SER A 108 -8.06 8.64 6.31
CA SER A 108 -7.11 7.59 5.93
C SER A 108 -7.48 6.20 6.42
N ILE A 109 -6.92 5.20 5.73
CA ILE A 109 -6.80 3.83 6.20
C ILE A 109 -5.41 3.63 6.78
N SER A 110 -5.33 3.24 8.04
CA SER A 110 -4.08 3.06 8.78
C SER A 110 -3.33 1.80 8.33
N ASN A 111 -2.02 1.76 8.62
CA ASN A 111 -1.26 0.51 8.51
C ASN A 111 -1.95 -0.62 9.27
N ASP A 112 -1.92 -1.81 8.68
CA ASP A 112 -2.47 -3.04 9.27
C ASP A 112 -3.98 -3.00 9.59
N ALA A 113 -4.75 -1.97 9.13
CA ALA A 113 -6.17 -1.84 9.44
C ALA A 113 -6.99 -3.09 9.07
N PHE A 114 -6.71 -3.70 7.94
CA PHE A 114 -7.34 -4.96 7.50
C PHE A 114 -6.37 -6.14 7.49
N LYS A 115 -5.27 -6.05 8.25
CA LYS A 115 -4.30 -7.15 8.32
C LYS A 115 -4.96 -8.48 8.67
N ASP A 116 -4.57 -9.53 7.95
CA ASP A 116 -5.07 -10.90 8.09
C ASP A 116 -6.59 -11.05 7.83
N CYS A 117 -7.22 -10.06 7.18
CA CYS A 117 -8.63 -10.14 6.81
C CYS A 117 -8.84 -11.07 5.61
N LYS A 118 -8.86 -12.37 5.87
CA LYS A 118 -9.00 -13.42 4.85
C LYS A 118 -10.40 -13.51 4.22
N LYS A 119 -11.38 -12.79 4.76
CA LYS A 119 -12.73 -12.75 4.19
C LYS A 119 -12.94 -11.55 3.27
N LEU A 120 -12.09 -10.52 3.34
CA LEU A 120 -12.23 -9.33 2.50
C LEU A 120 -11.97 -9.69 1.04
N THR A 121 -12.99 -9.56 0.20
CA THR A 121 -12.92 -9.85 -1.24
C THR A 121 -12.95 -8.58 -2.08
N ARG A 122 -13.71 -7.58 -1.65
CA ARG A 122 -13.88 -6.31 -2.36
C ARG A 122 -13.93 -5.15 -1.38
N LEU A 123 -13.30 -4.03 -1.75
CA LEU A 123 -13.31 -2.79 -0.99
C LEU A 123 -13.66 -1.60 -1.89
N VAL A 124 -14.61 -0.78 -1.45
CA VAL A 124 -14.93 0.52 -2.06
C VAL A 124 -14.38 1.65 -1.20
N ILE A 125 -13.58 2.51 -1.80
CA ILE A 125 -12.92 3.67 -1.18
C ILE A 125 -13.68 4.94 -1.58
N PRO A 126 -14.16 5.73 -0.60
CA PRO A 126 -14.98 6.91 -0.86
C PRO A 126 -14.18 8.12 -1.40
N ASP A 127 -14.90 9.14 -1.80
CA ASP A 127 -14.39 10.41 -2.31
C ASP A 127 -13.61 11.24 -1.27
N SER A 128 -13.92 11.09 0.01
CA SER A 128 -13.29 11.85 1.09
C SER A 128 -11.91 11.34 1.52
N LEU A 129 -11.60 10.07 1.23
CA LEU A 129 -10.38 9.43 1.69
C LEU A 129 -9.16 9.98 0.94
N ARG A 130 -8.10 10.34 1.68
CA ARG A 130 -6.88 10.95 1.13
C ARG A 130 -5.69 10.03 1.11
N ILE A 131 -5.61 9.09 2.06
CA ILE A 131 -4.42 8.27 2.28
C ILE A 131 -4.84 6.83 2.54
N VAL A 132 -4.22 5.91 1.82
CA VAL A 132 -4.23 4.49 2.14
C VAL A 132 -2.78 4.07 2.40
N GLN A 133 -2.51 3.57 3.60
CA GLN A 133 -1.16 3.12 3.95
C GLN A 133 -0.87 1.78 3.25
N GLY A 134 0.36 1.61 2.74
CA GLY A 134 0.69 0.45 1.90
C GLY A 134 0.46 -0.91 2.56
N SER A 135 0.70 -1.06 3.86
CA SER A 135 0.48 -2.31 4.58
C SER A 135 -0.97 -2.52 5.08
N SER A 136 -1.92 -1.63 4.70
CA SER A 136 -3.31 -1.69 5.20
C SER A 136 -3.99 -3.03 4.97
N PHE A 137 -3.68 -3.71 3.87
CA PHE A 137 -4.30 -4.98 3.46
C PHE A 137 -3.34 -6.17 3.53
N ARG A 138 -2.32 -6.08 4.37
CA ARG A 138 -1.35 -7.16 4.54
C ARG A 138 -2.04 -8.50 4.83
N ASN A 139 -1.68 -9.53 4.05
CA ASN A 139 -2.23 -10.88 4.16
C ASN A 139 -3.76 -10.98 3.97
N CYS A 140 -4.37 -10.04 3.22
CA CYS A 140 -5.76 -10.17 2.74
C CYS A 140 -5.78 -11.08 1.50
N THR A 141 -5.73 -12.40 1.70
CA THR A 141 -5.50 -13.38 0.63
C THR A 141 -6.64 -13.48 -0.39
N GLU A 142 -7.84 -13.06 -0.01
CA GLU A 142 -9.04 -13.12 -0.86
C GLU A 142 -9.40 -11.76 -1.49
N LEU A 143 -8.65 -10.68 -1.19
CA LEU A 143 -8.93 -9.37 -1.77
C LEU A 143 -8.59 -9.35 -3.27
N VAL A 144 -9.64 -9.26 -4.09
CA VAL A 144 -9.53 -9.27 -5.55
C VAL A 144 -10.01 -7.98 -6.20
N SER A 145 -10.65 -7.07 -5.45
CA SER A 145 -11.16 -5.83 -6.02
C SER A 145 -10.99 -4.66 -5.07
N ILE A 146 -10.33 -3.61 -5.54
CA ILE A 146 -10.26 -2.32 -4.88
C ILE A 146 -10.78 -1.27 -5.87
N ILE A 147 -11.84 -0.57 -5.48
CA ILE A 147 -12.48 0.45 -6.30
C ILE A 147 -12.41 1.77 -5.54
N VAL A 148 -11.84 2.77 -6.17
CA VAL A 148 -11.85 4.15 -5.65
C VAL A 148 -12.95 4.91 -6.34
N SER A 149 -13.76 5.66 -5.56
CA SER A 149 -14.81 6.53 -6.10
C SER A 149 -14.26 7.45 -7.21
N PRO A 150 -14.89 7.52 -8.37
CA PRO A 150 -14.49 8.44 -9.44
C PRO A 150 -14.48 9.92 -9.01
N ALA A 151 -15.24 10.27 -7.97
CA ALA A 151 -15.27 11.61 -7.39
C ALA A 151 -14.11 11.88 -6.40
N ASN A 152 -13.25 10.89 -6.10
CA ASN A 152 -12.13 11.09 -5.19
C ASN A 152 -11.04 11.94 -5.88
N PRO A 153 -10.69 13.13 -5.31
CA PRO A 153 -9.72 14.02 -5.95
C PRO A 153 -8.25 13.67 -5.62
N TYR A 154 -8.00 12.70 -4.74
CA TYR A 154 -6.67 12.37 -4.23
C TYR A 154 -6.17 11.01 -4.69
N LEU A 155 -7.10 10.07 -4.81
CA LEU A 155 -6.83 8.67 -5.11
C LEU A 155 -7.66 8.22 -6.30
N ASP A 156 -7.17 7.23 -7.04
CA ASP A 156 -7.95 6.57 -8.08
C ASP A 156 -7.61 5.07 -8.20
N SER A 157 -8.41 4.36 -8.98
CA SER A 157 -8.17 2.99 -9.43
C SER A 157 -8.32 2.92 -10.95
N ARG A 158 -7.64 3.84 -11.64
CA ARG A 158 -7.70 4.01 -13.10
C ARG A 158 -7.50 2.70 -13.87
N ASN A 159 -8.20 2.59 -15.01
CA ASN A 159 -8.15 1.41 -15.88
C ASN A 159 -8.59 0.11 -15.17
N ASN A 160 -9.43 0.21 -14.13
CA ASN A 160 -9.86 -0.92 -13.31
C ASN A 160 -8.67 -1.76 -12.80
N CYS A 161 -7.61 -1.07 -12.39
CA CYS A 161 -6.34 -1.71 -12.01
C CYS A 161 -6.40 -2.49 -10.70
N ASN A 162 -7.53 -2.46 -9.96
CA ASN A 162 -7.69 -3.08 -8.66
C ASN A 162 -6.56 -2.70 -7.67
N ALA A 163 -6.21 -1.42 -7.66
CA ALA A 163 -5.21 -0.85 -6.79
C ALA A 163 -5.61 0.56 -6.37
N VAL A 164 -4.94 1.10 -5.37
CA VAL A 164 -5.03 2.50 -4.99
C VAL A 164 -3.84 3.24 -5.55
N ILE A 165 -4.08 4.29 -6.31
CA ILE A 165 -3.06 5.14 -6.90
C ILE A 165 -3.21 6.56 -6.33
N ASP A 166 -2.14 7.14 -5.81
CA ASP A 166 -2.04 8.57 -5.50
C ASP A 166 -2.00 9.35 -6.83
N THR A 167 -3.04 10.16 -7.09
CA THR A 167 -3.21 10.85 -8.36
C THR A 167 -2.13 11.89 -8.64
N LYS A 168 -1.62 12.54 -7.59
CA LYS A 168 -0.62 13.60 -7.69
C LYS A 168 0.78 13.05 -7.96
N LYS A 169 1.10 11.91 -7.35
CA LYS A 169 2.42 11.28 -7.46
C LYS A 169 2.49 10.25 -8.58
N ASN A 170 1.34 9.79 -9.09
CA ASN A 170 1.23 8.58 -9.92
C ASN A 170 1.91 7.37 -9.24
N GLU A 171 1.72 7.26 -7.94
CA GLU A 171 2.28 6.21 -7.10
C GLU A 171 1.21 5.17 -6.76
N LEU A 172 1.47 3.90 -7.04
CA LEU A 172 0.65 2.80 -6.55
C LEU A 172 0.93 2.62 -5.06
N THR A 173 -0.05 3.00 -4.21
CA THR A 173 0.11 2.96 -2.76
C THR A 173 -0.28 1.62 -2.16
N CYS A 174 -1.23 0.92 -2.79
CA CYS A 174 -1.67 -0.39 -2.33
C CYS A 174 -2.29 -1.20 -3.46
N GLY A 175 -1.92 -2.46 -3.58
CA GLY A 175 -2.48 -3.40 -4.53
C GLY A 175 -3.35 -4.48 -3.88
N CYS A 176 -3.85 -5.41 -4.71
CA CYS A 176 -4.55 -6.64 -4.32
C CYS A 176 -4.22 -7.78 -5.29
N LYS A 177 -4.88 -8.94 -5.12
CA LYS A 177 -4.58 -10.18 -5.86
C LYS A 177 -4.66 -10.05 -7.38
N THR A 178 -5.53 -9.19 -7.89
CA THR A 178 -5.77 -9.01 -9.33
C THR A 178 -5.24 -7.67 -9.84
N THR A 179 -4.36 -7.03 -9.10
CA THR A 179 -3.79 -5.74 -9.51
C THR A 179 -3.04 -5.87 -10.83
N VAL A 180 -3.39 -5.00 -11.78
CA VAL A 180 -2.64 -4.77 -13.00
C VAL A 180 -2.08 -3.35 -12.94
N ILE A 181 -0.77 -3.20 -12.84
CA ILE A 181 -0.14 -1.89 -12.68
C ILE A 181 -0.23 -1.09 -14.00
N PRO A 182 -0.93 0.05 -14.04
CA PRO A 182 -1.05 0.84 -15.27
C PRO A 182 0.28 1.47 -15.71
N ASN A 183 0.48 1.63 -17.02
CA ASN A 183 1.65 2.31 -17.58
C ASN A 183 1.77 3.81 -17.25
N SER A 184 0.79 4.37 -16.54
CA SER A 184 0.84 5.73 -15.99
C SER A 184 1.44 5.80 -14.58
N VAL A 185 1.66 4.64 -13.94
CA VAL A 185 2.29 4.55 -12.62
C VAL A 185 3.80 4.74 -12.77
N VAL A 186 4.38 5.66 -12.02
CA VAL A 186 5.81 5.97 -12.05
C VAL A 186 6.57 5.44 -10.84
N SER A 187 5.84 5.09 -9.77
CA SER A 187 6.44 4.51 -8.56
C SER A 187 5.52 3.50 -7.89
N ILE A 188 6.13 2.48 -7.28
CA ILE A 188 5.44 1.54 -6.38
C ILE A 188 5.75 1.99 -4.96
N GLY A 189 4.70 2.33 -4.21
CA GLY A 189 4.80 2.94 -2.90
C GLY A 189 5.33 2.01 -1.82
N GLN A 190 5.65 2.59 -0.67
CA GLN A 190 6.10 1.84 0.50
C GLN A 190 5.03 0.83 0.95
N GLY A 191 5.42 -0.45 1.04
CA GLY A 191 4.56 -1.53 1.50
C GLY A 191 3.41 -1.91 0.57
N ALA A 192 3.39 -1.44 -0.69
CA ALA A 192 2.26 -1.56 -1.62
C ALA A 192 1.73 -2.99 -1.80
N PHE A 193 2.61 -4.00 -1.71
CA PHE A 193 2.28 -5.43 -1.77
C PHE A 193 2.83 -6.19 -0.56
N TYR A 194 3.04 -5.52 0.57
CA TYR A 194 3.66 -6.13 1.74
C TYR A 194 2.84 -7.30 2.31
N GLY A 195 3.49 -8.46 2.40
CA GLY A 195 2.89 -9.68 2.95
C GLY A 195 1.90 -10.37 2.00
N PHE A 196 1.99 -10.14 0.70
CA PHE A 196 1.19 -10.85 -0.30
C PHE A 196 1.85 -12.18 -0.67
N GLU A 197 1.65 -13.18 0.21
CA GLU A 197 2.28 -14.50 0.09
C GLU A 197 1.89 -15.28 -1.18
N TRP A 198 0.78 -14.93 -1.80
CA TRP A 198 0.26 -15.54 -3.04
C TRP A 198 0.86 -14.92 -4.32
N LEU A 199 1.59 -13.81 -4.22
CA LEU A 199 2.22 -13.17 -5.39
C LEU A 199 3.37 -14.05 -5.91
N THR A 200 3.21 -14.59 -7.12
CA THR A 200 4.17 -15.54 -7.71
C THR A 200 5.08 -14.93 -8.78
N SER A 201 4.71 -13.76 -9.31
CA SER A 201 5.48 -13.04 -10.34
C SER A 201 5.38 -11.54 -10.15
N LEU A 202 6.36 -10.81 -10.68
CA LEU A 202 6.38 -9.35 -10.71
C LEU A 202 6.10 -8.89 -12.15
N GLU A 203 5.00 -8.14 -12.32
CA GLU A 203 4.70 -7.45 -13.59
C GLU A 203 4.88 -5.95 -13.38
N ILE A 204 6.12 -5.48 -13.37
CA ILE A 204 6.47 -4.07 -13.18
C ILE A 204 6.58 -3.40 -14.55
N PRO A 205 5.69 -2.44 -14.89
CA PRO A 205 5.75 -1.75 -16.19
C PRO A 205 7.01 -0.90 -16.35
N ASN A 206 7.40 -0.68 -17.61
CA ASN A 206 8.56 0.18 -17.96
C ASN A 206 8.35 1.68 -17.64
N SER A 207 7.19 2.07 -17.14
CA SER A 207 6.94 3.42 -16.60
C SER A 207 7.45 3.60 -15.18
N VAL A 208 7.66 2.49 -14.44
CA VAL A 208 8.07 2.52 -13.04
C VAL A 208 9.55 2.81 -12.94
N THR A 209 9.90 3.87 -12.23
CA THR A 209 11.28 4.32 -11.98
C THR A 209 11.75 4.08 -10.57
N SER A 210 10.85 3.81 -9.63
CA SER A 210 11.22 3.53 -8.25
C SER A 210 10.30 2.52 -7.56
N ILE A 211 10.89 1.73 -6.68
CA ILE A 211 10.22 0.75 -5.82
C ILE A 211 10.47 1.17 -4.38
N GLY A 212 9.40 1.40 -3.63
CA GLY A 212 9.44 1.88 -2.24
C GLY A 212 9.92 0.83 -1.24
N GLY A 213 10.21 1.29 -0.04
CA GLY A 213 10.61 0.39 1.05
C GLY A 213 9.53 -0.63 1.39
N PHE A 214 9.91 -1.88 1.65
CA PHE A 214 8.98 -3.00 1.92
C PHE A 214 7.93 -3.25 0.83
N ALA A 215 8.04 -2.67 -0.35
CA ALA A 215 6.99 -2.73 -1.38
C ALA A 215 6.53 -4.16 -1.67
N TYR A 216 7.43 -5.11 -1.70
CA TYR A 216 7.19 -6.54 -1.89
C TYR A 216 7.73 -7.39 -0.73
N GLY A 217 7.90 -6.80 0.45
CA GLY A 217 8.37 -7.54 1.62
C GLY A 217 7.42 -8.68 2.00
N LEU A 218 7.95 -9.82 2.42
CA LEU A 218 7.21 -11.03 2.80
C LEU A 218 6.33 -11.63 1.67
N CYS A 219 6.63 -11.37 0.41
CA CYS A 219 5.97 -12.00 -0.72
C CYS A 219 6.56 -13.41 -0.95
N ASN A 220 6.14 -14.37 -0.12
CA ASN A 220 6.70 -15.72 -0.12
C ASN A 220 6.37 -16.56 -1.36
N GLY A 221 5.41 -16.13 -2.18
CA GLY A 221 5.10 -16.79 -3.46
C GLY A 221 6.15 -16.53 -4.56
N LEU A 222 6.95 -15.47 -4.43
CA LEU A 222 7.96 -15.12 -5.42
C LEU A 222 9.10 -16.14 -5.43
N THR A 223 9.39 -16.68 -6.61
CA THR A 223 10.56 -17.55 -6.85
C THR A 223 11.68 -16.82 -7.60
N GLU A 224 11.33 -15.74 -8.27
CA GLU A 224 12.23 -14.89 -9.04
C GLU A 224 11.90 -13.41 -8.79
N ILE A 225 12.92 -12.57 -8.82
CA ILE A 225 12.77 -11.12 -8.78
C ILE A 225 13.40 -10.58 -10.06
N GLU A 226 12.59 -9.99 -10.94
CA GLU A 226 13.08 -9.31 -12.13
C GLU A 226 12.76 -7.81 -12.03
N ILE A 227 13.82 -6.99 -11.89
CA ILE A 227 13.72 -5.53 -11.85
C ILE A 227 13.96 -5.02 -13.26
N PRO A 228 12.97 -4.33 -13.88
CA PRO A 228 13.11 -3.84 -15.24
C PRO A 228 14.13 -2.70 -15.35
N ASN A 229 14.61 -2.48 -16.56
CA ASN A 229 15.62 -1.44 -16.85
C ASN A 229 15.13 -0.01 -16.57
N SER A 230 13.84 0.20 -16.45
CA SER A 230 13.27 1.52 -16.11
C SER A 230 13.51 1.95 -14.67
N VAL A 231 13.70 0.98 -13.75
CA VAL A 231 13.86 1.25 -12.33
C VAL A 231 15.25 1.81 -12.04
N ARG A 232 15.29 2.91 -11.29
CA ARG A 232 16.51 3.59 -10.85
C ARG A 232 16.76 3.43 -9.35
N ILE A 233 15.68 3.37 -8.55
CA ILE A 233 15.79 3.32 -7.08
C ILE A 233 15.00 2.14 -6.54
N ILE A 234 15.65 1.35 -5.68
CA ILE A 234 15.03 0.26 -4.92
C ILE A 234 15.15 0.61 -3.44
N GLY A 235 14.00 0.75 -2.76
CA GLY A 235 13.93 1.16 -1.36
C GLY A 235 14.41 0.09 -0.38
N SER A 236 14.66 0.51 0.85
CA SER A 236 15.09 -0.39 1.93
C SER A 236 14.07 -1.49 2.18
N ARG A 237 14.57 -2.74 2.32
CA ARG A 237 13.74 -3.93 2.56
C ARG A 237 12.67 -4.20 1.49
N ALA A 238 12.84 -3.68 0.28
CA ALA A 238 11.82 -3.78 -0.78
C ALA A 238 11.35 -5.23 -1.02
N PHE A 239 12.24 -6.21 -0.94
CA PHE A 239 11.97 -7.65 -1.10
C PHE A 239 12.38 -8.47 0.12
N ALA A 240 12.46 -7.84 1.30
CA ALA A 240 12.89 -8.55 2.50
C ALA A 240 11.91 -9.66 2.87
N GLY A 241 12.45 -10.82 3.23
CA GLY A 241 11.67 -11.97 3.69
C GLY A 241 10.91 -12.74 2.60
N CYS A 242 11.24 -12.56 1.33
CA CYS A 242 10.71 -13.36 0.21
C CYS A 242 11.42 -14.72 0.16
N ARG A 243 10.97 -15.68 0.95
CA ARG A 243 11.72 -16.90 1.34
C ARG A 243 11.95 -17.94 0.25
N ASN A 244 11.30 -17.81 -0.91
CA ASN A 244 11.40 -18.81 -1.99
C ASN A 244 12.18 -18.29 -3.21
N VAL A 245 12.78 -17.11 -3.11
CA VAL A 245 13.53 -16.51 -4.23
C VAL A 245 14.80 -17.29 -4.50
N THR A 246 14.98 -17.73 -5.74
CA THR A 246 16.15 -18.46 -6.23
C THR A 246 17.00 -17.63 -7.20
N THR A 247 16.41 -16.65 -7.86
CA THR A 247 17.08 -15.79 -8.85
C THR A 247 16.68 -14.33 -8.66
N ILE A 248 17.67 -13.44 -8.75
CA ILE A 248 17.44 -11.99 -8.74
C ILE A 248 18.09 -11.41 -9.98
N THR A 249 17.31 -10.65 -10.76
CA THR A 249 17.80 -9.86 -11.90
C THR A 249 17.60 -8.38 -11.64
N ILE A 250 18.66 -7.59 -11.69
CA ILE A 250 18.67 -6.15 -11.45
C ILE A 250 18.92 -5.47 -12.80
N GLY A 251 17.99 -4.58 -13.19
CA GLY A 251 18.03 -3.85 -14.46
C GLY A 251 19.25 -2.93 -14.61
N GLU A 252 19.57 -2.60 -15.84
CA GLU A 252 20.79 -1.87 -16.21
C GLU A 252 20.88 -0.44 -15.67
N ASN A 253 19.73 0.22 -15.40
CA ASN A 253 19.67 1.61 -14.98
C ASN A 253 19.43 1.78 -13.47
N VAL A 254 19.53 0.71 -12.67
CA VAL A 254 19.43 0.81 -11.21
C VAL A 254 20.64 1.58 -10.70
N GLU A 255 20.40 2.68 -9.99
CA GLU A 255 21.40 3.60 -9.45
C GLU A 255 21.60 3.40 -7.95
N GLU A 256 20.48 3.16 -7.22
CA GLU A 256 20.49 3.06 -5.75
C GLU A 256 19.70 1.84 -5.27
N ILE A 257 20.26 1.15 -4.26
CA ILE A 257 19.63 0.02 -3.60
C ILE A 257 19.68 0.22 -2.08
N GLY A 258 18.51 0.27 -1.45
CA GLY A 258 18.36 0.46 -0.01
C GLY A 258 18.85 -0.72 0.82
N SER A 259 19.11 -0.47 2.11
CA SER A 259 19.54 -1.51 3.07
C SER A 259 18.56 -2.66 3.11
N TYR A 260 19.07 -3.89 3.15
CA TYR A 260 18.27 -5.12 3.20
C TYR A 260 17.28 -5.31 2.05
N ALA A 261 17.43 -4.58 0.93
CA ALA A 261 16.46 -4.61 -0.17
C ALA A 261 16.21 -6.03 -0.68
N PHE A 262 17.24 -6.86 -0.74
CA PHE A 262 17.21 -8.24 -1.16
C PHE A 262 17.61 -9.21 -0.02
N ASN A 263 17.37 -8.86 1.23
CA ASN A 263 17.47 -9.82 2.34
C ASN A 263 16.22 -10.72 2.30
N THR A 264 16.21 -11.63 1.35
CA THR A 264 15.06 -12.48 1.02
C THR A 264 14.80 -13.58 2.04
N SER A 265 15.69 -13.74 3.05
CA SER A 265 15.66 -14.87 4.00
C SER A 265 15.70 -16.24 3.29
N SER A 266 16.14 -16.25 2.03
CA SER A 266 16.59 -17.38 1.24
C SER A 266 17.94 -17.01 0.64
N ILE A 267 18.68 -18.00 0.19
CA ILE A 267 19.97 -17.76 -0.49
C ILE A 267 19.71 -17.95 -1.99
N PRO A 268 19.61 -16.86 -2.79
CA PRO A 268 19.45 -16.97 -4.23
C PRO A 268 20.63 -17.72 -4.83
N GLN A 269 20.38 -18.61 -5.80
CA GLN A 269 21.45 -19.33 -6.50
C GLN A 269 22.23 -18.37 -7.41
N SER A 270 21.52 -17.47 -8.08
CA SER A 270 22.09 -16.50 -9.00
C SER A 270 21.54 -15.09 -8.79
N ILE A 271 22.43 -14.12 -8.90
CA ILE A 271 22.12 -12.69 -8.87
C ILE A 271 22.74 -12.06 -10.12
N HIS A 272 21.91 -11.55 -11.02
CA HIS A 272 22.34 -10.90 -12.25
C HIS A 272 22.19 -9.39 -12.08
N CYS A 273 23.27 -8.65 -12.12
CA CYS A 273 23.25 -7.19 -12.13
C CYS A 273 23.67 -6.68 -13.52
N LYS A 274 22.73 -6.15 -14.28
CA LYS A 274 22.94 -5.70 -15.68
C LYS A 274 23.57 -4.29 -15.78
N ALA A 275 23.75 -3.60 -14.65
CA ALA A 275 24.27 -2.24 -14.62
C ALA A 275 25.77 -2.21 -14.94
N MET A 276 26.20 -1.37 -15.89
CA MET A 276 27.61 -1.17 -16.24
C MET A 276 28.39 -0.45 -15.09
N THR A 277 27.69 0.37 -14.33
CA THR A 277 28.22 0.98 -13.11
C THR A 277 27.53 0.35 -11.92
N PRO A 278 28.26 -0.18 -10.93
CA PRO A 278 27.67 -0.81 -9.76
C PRO A 278 26.67 0.15 -9.07
N PRO A 279 25.42 -0.27 -8.82
CA PRO A 279 24.46 0.52 -8.05
C PRO A 279 25.02 0.89 -6.68
N LEU A 280 24.73 2.11 -6.22
CA LEU A 280 25.09 2.56 -4.89
C LEU A 280 24.25 1.80 -3.84
N CYS A 281 24.93 1.05 -2.97
CA CYS A 281 24.29 0.36 -1.87
C CYS A 281 24.17 1.29 -0.66
N MET A 282 22.93 1.50 -0.19
CA MET A 282 22.63 2.30 1.00
C MET A 282 22.73 1.47 2.29
N SER A 283 23.67 0.52 2.30
CA SER A 283 23.97 -0.31 3.47
C SER A 283 24.63 0.52 4.58
N GLY A 284 24.39 0.13 5.85
CA GLY A 284 25.02 0.77 7.00
C GLY A 284 26.51 0.46 7.13
N ASN A 285 27.11 0.90 8.24
CA ASN A 285 28.54 0.67 8.54
C ASN A 285 28.83 -0.72 9.10
N ASP A 286 27.79 -1.50 9.43
CA ASP A 286 27.95 -2.84 9.97
C ASP A 286 28.02 -3.86 8.82
N ILE A 287 28.85 -4.88 8.97
CA ILE A 287 28.95 -6.01 8.04
C ILE A 287 27.63 -6.78 7.88
N TRP A 288 26.70 -6.62 8.83
CA TRP A 288 25.37 -7.21 8.82
C TRP A 288 24.33 -6.36 8.09
N ASP A 289 24.64 -5.09 7.83
CA ASP A 289 23.71 -4.11 7.21
C ASP A 289 23.74 -4.12 5.67
N GLY A 290 23.98 -5.28 5.05
CA GLY A 290 24.07 -5.41 3.61
C GLY A 290 22.72 -5.28 2.88
N VAL A 291 22.82 -5.18 1.56
CA VAL A 291 21.68 -5.19 0.64
C VAL A 291 21.08 -6.59 0.51
N PHE A 292 21.93 -7.62 0.55
CA PHE A 292 21.56 -9.02 0.43
C PHE A 292 21.64 -9.75 1.78
N ASP A 293 21.09 -10.97 1.82
CA ASP A 293 21.33 -11.88 2.95
C ASP A 293 22.84 -12.09 3.12
N PRO A 294 23.37 -12.10 4.36
CA PRO A 294 24.79 -12.27 4.60
C PRO A 294 25.40 -13.55 4.00
N ASP A 295 24.64 -14.64 3.95
CA ASP A 295 25.10 -15.90 3.36
C ASP A 295 25.11 -15.86 1.83
N ALA A 296 24.31 -14.97 1.19
CA ALA A 296 24.33 -14.81 -0.26
C ALA A 296 25.70 -14.38 -0.77
N TYR A 297 26.44 -13.55 -0.05
CA TYR A 297 27.79 -13.14 -0.45
C TYR A 297 28.77 -14.30 -0.56
N ASN A 298 28.52 -15.38 0.17
CA ASN A 298 29.38 -16.57 0.18
C ASN A 298 28.91 -17.65 -0.79
N LEU A 299 27.62 -17.80 -0.98
CA LEU A 299 26.98 -18.98 -1.59
C LEU A 299 26.35 -18.69 -2.94
N SER A 300 25.92 -17.45 -3.19
CA SER A 300 25.35 -17.05 -4.49
C SER A 300 26.44 -16.76 -5.52
N THR A 301 26.11 -16.93 -6.80
CA THR A 301 26.93 -16.44 -7.90
C THR A 301 26.37 -15.08 -8.37
N LEU A 302 27.23 -14.06 -8.36
CA LEU A 302 26.95 -12.75 -8.92
C LEU A 302 27.41 -12.70 -10.38
N TYR A 303 26.49 -12.39 -11.28
CA TYR A 303 26.77 -12.17 -12.70
C TYR A 303 26.74 -10.66 -12.98
N ILE A 304 27.78 -10.15 -13.65
CA ILE A 304 27.97 -8.74 -13.96
C ILE A 304 28.37 -8.56 -15.42
N PRO A 305 28.19 -7.37 -16.03
CA PRO A 305 28.58 -7.12 -17.42
C PRO A 305 30.09 -7.24 -17.63
N LYS A 306 30.48 -7.71 -18.83
CA LYS A 306 31.89 -7.80 -19.23
C LYS A 306 32.66 -6.49 -19.08
N GLY A 307 33.87 -6.58 -18.52
CA GLY A 307 34.76 -5.44 -18.32
C GLY A 307 34.43 -4.59 -17.09
N THR A 308 33.54 -5.05 -16.21
CA THR A 308 33.12 -4.30 -15.00
C THR A 308 33.67 -4.87 -13.70
N MET A 309 34.43 -5.95 -13.72
CA MET A 309 34.94 -6.66 -12.54
C MET A 309 35.60 -5.71 -11.51
N ASP A 310 36.50 -4.85 -11.98
CA ASP A 310 37.21 -3.93 -11.09
C ASP A 310 36.28 -2.88 -10.49
N ALA A 311 35.30 -2.41 -11.26
CA ALA A 311 34.29 -1.44 -10.79
C ALA A 311 33.44 -2.06 -9.67
N TYR A 312 32.99 -3.31 -9.82
CA TYR A 312 32.19 -4.00 -8.83
C TYR A 312 32.99 -4.36 -7.58
N LYS A 313 34.20 -4.91 -7.71
CA LYS A 313 35.05 -5.27 -6.59
C LYS A 313 35.49 -4.06 -5.75
N ASN A 314 35.71 -2.90 -6.38
CA ASN A 314 36.21 -1.71 -5.71
C ASN A 314 35.12 -0.66 -5.45
N SER A 315 33.83 -0.99 -5.71
CA SER A 315 32.72 -0.09 -5.40
C SER A 315 32.63 0.15 -3.88
N LEU A 316 32.12 1.30 -3.51
CA LEU A 316 31.91 1.65 -2.11
C LEU A 316 30.41 1.83 -1.85
N ASN A 317 30.00 1.56 -0.61
CA ASN A 317 28.65 1.88 -0.16
C ASN A 317 28.48 3.39 0.06
N TYR A 318 27.29 3.82 0.45
CA TYR A 318 26.98 5.22 0.76
C TYR A 318 27.95 5.86 1.78
N TYR A 319 28.38 5.09 2.79
CA TYR A 319 29.32 5.56 3.82
C TYR A 319 30.80 5.45 3.41
N LYS A 320 31.08 5.03 2.17
CA LYS A 320 32.41 4.86 1.61
C LYS A 320 33.29 3.89 2.40
N THR A 321 32.68 2.86 2.98
CA THR A 321 33.39 1.89 3.83
C THR A 321 33.51 0.52 3.18
N PHE A 322 32.39 -0.14 2.87
CA PHE A 322 32.36 -1.50 2.31
C PHE A 322 31.63 -1.52 0.98
N SER A 323 32.08 -2.38 0.09
CA SER A 323 31.35 -2.69 -1.12
C SER A 323 30.47 -3.91 -0.89
N ASP A 324 29.15 -3.76 -0.98
CA ASP A 324 28.26 -4.93 -0.98
C ASP A 324 28.60 -5.85 -2.16
N TRP A 325 28.88 -5.27 -3.32
CA TRP A 325 29.22 -6.04 -4.51
C TRP A 325 30.56 -6.76 -4.40
N GLY A 326 31.58 -6.14 -3.82
CA GLY A 326 32.91 -6.74 -3.62
C GLY A 326 32.94 -7.84 -2.56
N ARG A 327 31.89 -8.05 -1.78
CA ARG A 327 31.77 -9.14 -0.79
C ARG A 327 31.49 -10.49 -1.41
N PHE A 328 30.95 -10.55 -2.64
CA PHE A 328 30.66 -11.82 -3.30
C PHE A 328 31.95 -12.61 -3.59
N LYS A 329 31.95 -13.89 -3.20
CA LYS A 329 33.07 -14.80 -3.49
C LYS A 329 33.10 -15.29 -4.92
N ASN A 330 31.91 -15.49 -5.50
CA ASN A 330 31.73 -15.98 -6.87
C ASN A 330 31.20 -14.84 -7.75
N ILE A 331 32.04 -14.25 -8.57
CA ILE A 331 31.66 -13.20 -9.52
C ILE A 331 32.05 -13.66 -10.94
N ILE A 332 31.11 -13.60 -11.86
CA ILE A 332 31.27 -13.99 -13.27
C ILE A 332 30.88 -12.79 -14.15
N GLU A 333 31.68 -12.50 -15.15
CA GLU A 333 31.34 -11.55 -16.21
C GLU A 333 30.62 -12.26 -17.36
N GLU A 334 29.44 -11.76 -17.76
CA GLU A 334 28.61 -12.30 -18.83
C GLU A 334 28.27 -11.28 -19.94
#